data_99dfdb0044a1501591d97acfb9bb78ab
#
_entry.id   99dfdb0044a1501591d97acfb9bb78ab
#
_cell.length_a   1.000
_cell.length_b   1.000
_cell.length_c   1.000
_cell.angle_alpha   90.00
_cell.angle_beta   90.00
_cell.angle_gamma   90.00
#
_symmetry.space_group_name_H-M   'P 1'
#
loop_
_entity.id
_entity.type
_entity.pdbx_description
1 polymer ?
#
loop_
_entity_poly.entity_id
_entity_poly.type
_entity_poly.pdbx_seq_one_letter_code
_entity_poly.pdbx_strand_id
1 'polypeptide(L)'
;MIEEQPLILIVDDTADDVTILEEILKDEYRIISVNSGEDALRVAHSGLQPDLILLDIIMPDMDGYETCRRLRHDNRTDDIPIIFLTAKTGPVNEKTGLDLGAEDYINKPPCPGIVRARIRTQLRLKQTRDFLKNRTEYLEMEVSNRVKDVMLVQDVTMIALGSLAETRDNLTGNHIRRTQNYIRLLAEKLGMMGKYRDILSYDVIERLYKSAPLHDIGKVGIPDCILKKQGPLTIEEFELMKTHTTIGFKAISTAEQSLNAHSSFLSLARDMAWSHHEKWDGSGYPRGVAGTDIPLAGRLMAIPDVYDALTSVRVYKQAFSHEDSVAIISKGIGTHFDPDIGKIFLDVSDQFQAISLAFRDQYSKHI
;
A
#
# COMPACT_ATOMS: atom_id res chain seq x y z
N MET A 1 -21.05 -15.89 -28.55
CA MET A 1 -21.80 -16.11 -27.31
C MET A 1 -23.23 -15.75 -27.65
N ILE A 2 -24.19 -16.62 -27.40
CA ILE A 2 -25.63 -16.32 -27.54
C ILE A 2 -25.88 -15.37 -26.38
N GLU A 3 -26.13 -14.06 -26.64
CA GLU A 3 -26.59 -13.14 -25.61
C GLU A 3 -27.91 -13.69 -25.06
N GLU A 4 -27.91 -14.02 -23.76
CA GLU A 4 -29.16 -14.38 -23.08
C GLU A 4 -30.09 -13.17 -23.13
N GLN A 5 -31.36 -13.42 -23.53
CA GLN A 5 -32.35 -12.35 -23.51
C GLN A 5 -32.51 -11.78 -22.08
N PRO A 6 -32.52 -10.44 -21.90
CA PRO A 6 -32.69 -9.83 -20.60
C PRO A 6 -33.99 -10.27 -19.93
N LEU A 7 -33.94 -10.45 -18.62
CA LEU A 7 -35.09 -10.86 -17.81
C LEU A 7 -35.83 -9.64 -17.23
N ILE A 8 -37.07 -9.49 -17.60
CA ILE A 8 -37.97 -8.45 -17.09
C ILE A 8 -38.91 -9.03 -16.03
N LEU A 9 -38.94 -8.44 -14.86
CA LEU A 9 -39.92 -8.75 -13.83
C LEU A 9 -41.08 -7.75 -13.94
N ILE A 10 -42.28 -8.25 -14.17
CA ILE A 10 -43.53 -7.47 -14.18
C ILE A 10 -44.24 -7.69 -12.83
N VAL A 11 -44.58 -6.59 -12.15
CA VAL A 11 -45.24 -6.61 -10.85
C VAL A 11 -46.51 -5.77 -10.95
N ASP A 12 -47.64 -6.43 -11.01
CA ASP A 12 -48.98 -5.77 -11.17
C ASP A 12 -50.06 -6.72 -10.66
N ASP A 13 -50.96 -6.23 -9.84
CA ASP A 13 -52.09 -7.02 -9.28
C ASP A 13 -53.24 -7.23 -10.28
N THR A 14 -53.22 -6.50 -11.40
CA THR A 14 -54.26 -6.54 -12.44
C THR A 14 -53.83 -7.49 -13.58
N ALA A 15 -54.47 -8.64 -13.70
CA ALA A 15 -54.14 -9.69 -14.70
C ALA A 15 -54.24 -9.19 -16.15
N ASP A 16 -55.14 -8.27 -16.48
CA ASP A 16 -55.28 -7.72 -17.83
C ASP A 16 -54.07 -6.85 -18.20
N ASP A 17 -53.55 -6.02 -17.25
CA ASP A 17 -52.35 -5.19 -17.49
C ASP A 17 -51.11 -6.05 -17.65
N VAL A 18 -50.93 -7.10 -16.83
CA VAL A 18 -49.86 -8.12 -17.00
C VAL A 18 -49.93 -8.73 -18.38
N THR A 19 -51.08 -9.22 -18.81
CA THR A 19 -51.22 -9.87 -20.12
C THR A 19 -50.83 -8.93 -21.28
N ILE A 20 -51.24 -7.65 -21.20
CA ILE A 20 -50.89 -6.65 -22.21
C ILE A 20 -49.34 -6.43 -22.25
N LEU A 21 -48.71 -6.32 -21.11
CA LEU A 21 -47.28 -6.11 -21.02
C LEU A 21 -46.47 -7.34 -21.50
N GLU A 22 -46.92 -8.53 -21.12
CA GLU A 22 -46.31 -9.78 -21.62
C GLU A 22 -46.41 -9.87 -23.16
N GLU A 23 -47.57 -9.55 -23.75
CA GLU A 23 -47.73 -9.57 -25.20
C GLU A 23 -46.84 -8.52 -25.89
N ILE A 24 -46.59 -7.37 -25.28
CA ILE A 24 -45.72 -6.34 -25.81
C ILE A 24 -44.24 -6.78 -25.77
N LEU A 25 -43.83 -7.59 -24.77
CA LEU A 25 -42.41 -7.83 -24.46
C LEU A 25 -41.91 -9.23 -24.81
N LYS A 26 -42.77 -10.24 -24.99
CA LYS A 26 -42.41 -11.68 -25.16
C LYS A 26 -41.43 -11.99 -26.28
N ASP A 27 -41.41 -11.18 -27.33
CA ASP A 27 -40.57 -11.43 -28.50
C ASP A 27 -39.09 -10.97 -28.28
N GLU A 28 -38.89 -10.02 -27.38
CA GLU A 28 -37.57 -9.39 -27.13
C GLU A 28 -36.95 -9.79 -25.81
N TYR A 29 -37.75 -10.19 -24.78
CA TYR A 29 -37.32 -10.39 -23.41
C TYR A 29 -37.85 -11.68 -22.79
N ARG A 30 -37.10 -12.21 -21.81
CA ARG A 30 -37.63 -13.22 -20.87
C ARG A 30 -38.48 -12.50 -19.83
N ILE A 31 -39.61 -13.06 -19.44
CA ILE A 31 -40.57 -12.40 -18.55
C ILE A 31 -40.86 -13.31 -17.37
N ILE A 32 -40.90 -12.72 -16.20
CA ILE A 32 -41.51 -13.27 -14.99
C ILE A 32 -42.56 -12.26 -14.52
N SER A 33 -43.76 -12.75 -14.24
CA SER A 33 -44.85 -11.90 -13.76
C SER A 33 -45.24 -12.34 -12.36
N VAL A 34 -45.47 -11.36 -11.47
CA VAL A 34 -45.95 -11.56 -10.11
C VAL A 34 -47.04 -10.51 -9.79
N ASN A 35 -47.90 -10.81 -8.81
CA ASN A 35 -49.09 -9.98 -8.50
C ASN A 35 -48.98 -9.23 -7.17
N SER A 36 -47.81 -9.24 -6.52
CA SER A 36 -47.61 -8.56 -5.25
C SER A 36 -46.15 -8.08 -5.06
N GLY A 37 -46.01 -7.03 -4.21
CA GLY A 37 -44.65 -6.55 -3.84
C GLY A 37 -43.82 -7.57 -3.08
N GLU A 38 -44.45 -8.45 -2.27
CA GLU A 38 -43.77 -9.51 -1.54
C GLU A 38 -43.16 -10.56 -2.50
N ASP A 39 -43.91 -10.96 -3.53
CA ASP A 39 -43.43 -11.87 -4.55
C ASP A 39 -42.32 -11.24 -5.39
N ALA A 40 -42.42 -9.94 -5.70
CA ALA A 40 -41.39 -9.19 -6.38
C ALA A 40 -40.07 -9.22 -5.60
N LEU A 41 -40.09 -8.97 -4.29
CA LEU A 41 -38.93 -9.07 -3.43
C LEU A 41 -38.35 -10.50 -3.42
N ARG A 42 -39.21 -11.51 -3.37
CA ARG A 42 -38.79 -12.91 -3.37
C ARG A 42 -38.08 -13.31 -4.68
N VAL A 43 -38.63 -12.87 -5.81
CA VAL A 43 -38.00 -13.11 -7.13
C VAL A 43 -36.69 -12.34 -7.26
N ALA A 44 -36.64 -11.07 -6.88
CA ALA A 44 -35.42 -10.26 -6.96
C ALA A 44 -34.27 -10.78 -6.08
N HIS A 45 -34.59 -11.50 -5.00
CA HIS A 45 -33.59 -12.15 -4.13
C HIS A 45 -33.29 -13.60 -4.53
N SER A 46 -33.97 -14.15 -5.52
CA SER A 46 -33.72 -15.50 -6.01
C SER A 46 -32.44 -15.54 -6.88
N GLY A 47 -31.98 -16.75 -7.20
CA GLY A 47 -30.86 -16.93 -8.14
C GLY A 47 -31.17 -16.48 -9.59
N LEU A 48 -32.40 -16.08 -9.90
CA LEU A 48 -32.85 -15.52 -11.18
C LEU A 48 -33.09 -14.01 -11.04
N GLN A 49 -32.05 -13.26 -10.79
CA GLN A 49 -32.12 -11.81 -10.60
C GLN A 49 -32.60 -11.12 -11.90
N PRO A 50 -33.65 -10.27 -11.88
CA PRO A 50 -34.14 -9.59 -13.06
C PRO A 50 -33.18 -8.47 -13.51
N ASP A 51 -33.15 -8.22 -14.81
CA ASP A 51 -32.39 -7.13 -15.41
C ASP A 51 -33.11 -5.79 -15.32
N LEU A 52 -34.46 -5.82 -15.18
CA LEU A 52 -35.29 -4.65 -15.00
C LEU A 52 -36.62 -5.05 -14.37
N ILE A 53 -37.21 -4.16 -13.55
CA ILE A 53 -38.51 -4.35 -12.91
C ILE A 53 -39.51 -3.30 -13.45
N LEU A 54 -40.63 -3.77 -13.96
CA LEU A 54 -41.83 -2.96 -14.19
C LEU A 54 -42.71 -3.11 -12.95
N LEU A 55 -43.01 -2.03 -12.24
CA LEU A 55 -43.65 -2.09 -10.92
C LEU A 55 -44.88 -1.20 -10.87
N ASP A 56 -46.04 -1.81 -10.70
CA ASP A 56 -47.24 -1.01 -10.44
C ASP A 56 -47.18 -0.28 -9.09
N ILE A 57 -47.65 0.95 -9.08
CA ILE A 57 -47.67 1.77 -7.86
C ILE A 57 -48.80 1.34 -6.93
N ILE A 58 -49.97 1.02 -7.47
CA ILE A 58 -51.16 0.76 -6.68
C ILE A 58 -51.41 -0.74 -6.61
N MET A 59 -50.97 -1.34 -5.52
CA MET A 59 -51.20 -2.75 -5.23
C MET A 59 -51.70 -2.94 -3.79
N PRO A 60 -52.49 -4.00 -3.53
CA PRO A 60 -52.91 -4.31 -2.17
C PRO A 60 -51.74 -4.71 -1.27
N ASP A 61 -51.89 -4.57 0.03
CA ASP A 61 -50.97 -4.90 1.11
C ASP A 61 -49.64 -4.12 1.09
N MET A 62 -48.81 -4.32 0.04
CA MET A 62 -47.56 -3.60 -0.16
C MET A 62 -47.60 -2.86 -1.50
N ASP A 63 -47.62 -1.54 -1.46
CA ASP A 63 -47.63 -0.69 -2.65
C ASP A 63 -46.28 -0.69 -3.37
N GLY A 64 -46.24 -0.18 -4.61
CA GLY A 64 -45.04 -0.11 -5.40
C GLY A 64 -43.96 0.79 -4.81
N TYR A 65 -44.33 1.83 -4.07
CA TYR A 65 -43.35 2.72 -3.43
C TYR A 65 -42.59 2.01 -2.29
N GLU A 66 -43.32 1.26 -1.44
CA GLU A 66 -42.70 0.47 -0.38
C GLU A 66 -41.84 -0.66 -0.95
N THR A 67 -42.34 -1.32 -2.01
CA THR A 67 -41.56 -2.35 -2.72
C THR A 67 -40.24 -1.79 -3.28
N CYS A 68 -40.31 -0.64 -3.96
CA CYS A 68 -39.10 0.05 -4.46
C CYS A 68 -38.12 0.41 -3.34
N ARG A 69 -38.63 0.97 -2.23
CA ARG A 69 -37.81 1.34 -1.08
C ARG A 69 -37.06 0.12 -0.52
N ARG A 70 -37.70 -1.04 -0.39
CA ARG A 70 -37.07 -2.28 0.09
C ARG A 70 -36.00 -2.81 -0.89
N LEU A 71 -36.28 -2.76 -2.19
CA LEU A 71 -35.34 -3.13 -3.22
C LEU A 71 -34.08 -2.24 -3.19
N ARG A 72 -34.23 -0.94 -2.94
CA ARG A 72 -33.11 0.02 -2.86
C ARG A 72 -32.30 -0.07 -1.58
N HIS A 73 -32.85 -0.67 -0.51
CA HIS A 73 -32.14 -0.88 0.76
C HIS A 73 -31.32 -2.17 0.82
N ASP A 74 -31.40 -3.05 -0.16
CA ASP A 74 -30.62 -4.29 -0.23
C ASP A 74 -29.56 -4.19 -1.34
N ASN A 75 -28.29 -4.28 -0.98
CA ASN A 75 -27.14 -4.18 -1.89
C ASN A 75 -27.15 -5.22 -3.03
N ARG A 76 -28.02 -6.24 -2.97
CA ARG A 76 -28.16 -7.23 -4.04
C ARG A 76 -29.15 -6.80 -5.12
N THR A 77 -30.01 -5.83 -4.80
CA THR A 77 -31.11 -5.42 -5.67
C THR A 77 -31.15 -3.92 -5.95
N ASP A 78 -30.30 -3.13 -5.28
CA ASP A 78 -30.24 -1.67 -5.40
C ASP A 78 -29.86 -1.19 -6.81
N ASP A 79 -29.09 -2.01 -7.55
CA ASP A 79 -28.65 -1.72 -8.91
C ASP A 79 -29.65 -2.13 -10.01
N ILE A 80 -30.76 -2.82 -9.67
CA ILE A 80 -31.80 -3.24 -10.64
C ILE A 80 -32.64 -2.02 -11.05
N PRO A 81 -32.70 -1.64 -12.34
CA PRO A 81 -33.55 -0.53 -12.76
C PRO A 81 -35.03 -0.84 -12.56
N ILE A 82 -35.75 0.13 -11.98
CA ILE A 82 -37.18 0.06 -11.69
C ILE A 82 -37.88 1.11 -12.53
N ILE A 83 -38.91 0.70 -13.30
CA ILE A 83 -39.81 1.60 -14.02
C ILE A 83 -41.19 1.45 -13.39
N PHE A 84 -41.77 2.55 -12.87
CA PHE A 84 -43.13 2.52 -12.34
C PHE A 84 -44.17 2.49 -13.43
N LEU A 85 -45.22 1.68 -13.21
CA LEU A 85 -46.46 1.70 -13.98
C LEU A 85 -47.47 2.58 -13.19
N THR A 86 -48.07 3.57 -13.81
CA THR A 86 -48.94 4.51 -13.12
C THR A 86 -50.21 4.87 -13.90
N ALA A 87 -51.37 4.81 -13.24
CA ALA A 87 -52.62 5.35 -13.74
C ALA A 87 -52.80 6.83 -13.40
N LYS A 88 -51.96 7.37 -12.51
CA LYS A 88 -52.07 8.78 -12.04
C LYS A 88 -51.16 9.68 -12.84
N THR A 89 -51.72 10.46 -13.75
CA THR A 89 -51.02 11.54 -14.46
C THR A 89 -50.98 12.78 -13.56
N GLY A 90 -49.79 13.14 -13.08
CA GLY A 90 -49.57 14.38 -12.35
C GLY A 90 -48.15 14.54 -11.86
N PRO A 91 -47.55 15.75 -11.93
CA PRO A 91 -46.12 16.00 -11.66
C PRO A 91 -45.71 15.65 -10.22
N VAL A 92 -46.63 15.59 -9.27
CA VAL A 92 -46.36 15.27 -7.86
C VAL A 92 -46.04 13.77 -7.68
N ASN A 93 -46.76 12.89 -8.39
CA ASN A 93 -46.57 11.45 -8.27
C ASN A 93 -45.29 10.97 -8.99
N GLU A 94 -44.99 11.57 -10.13
CA GLU A 94 -43.76 11.30 -10.89
C GLU A 94 -42.51 11.70 -10.09
N LYS A 95 -42.51 12.88 -9.47
CA LYS A 95 -41.41 13.32 -8.60
C LYS A 95 -41.19 12.38 -7.41
N THR A 96 -42.27 11.94 -6.77
CA THR A 96 -42.17 11.03 -5.61
C THR A 96 -41.52 9.70 -5.99
N GLY A 97 -41.90 9.14 -7.13
CA GLY A 97 -41.27 7.88 -7.63
C GLY A 97 -39.78 8.01 -7.93
N LEU A 98 -39.36 9.08 -8.59
CA LEU A 98 -37.97 9.35 -8.90
C LEU A 98 -37.15 9.65 -7.62
N ASP A 99 -37.72 10.40 -6.65
CA ASP A 99 -37.08 10.66 -5.36
C ASP A 99 -36.87 9.37 -4.52
N LEU A 100 -37.66 8.32 -4.77
CA LEU A 100 -37.50 7.00 -4.16
C LEU A 100 -36.49 6.11 -4.87
N GLY A 101 -35.92 6.58 -5.96
CA GLY A 101 -34.85 5.85 -6.70
C GLY A 101 -35.33 5.00 -7.86
N ALA A 102 -36.55 5.20 -8.37
CA ALA A 102 -36.95 4.64 -9.65
C ALA A 102 -36.29 5.42 -10.80
N GLU A 103 -35.96 4.73 -11.87
CA GLU A 103 -35.27 5.30 -13.03
C GLU A 103 -36.24 5.96 -14.02
N ASP A 104 -37.51 5.53 -14.04
CA ASP A 104 -38.49 6.03 -15.01
C ASP A 104 -39.91 5.64 -14.62
N TYR A 105 -40.90 6.08 -15.42
CA TYR A 105 -42.31 5.71 -15.27
C TYR A 105 -42.99 5.48 -16.62
N ILE A 106 -44.06 4.70 -16.65
CA ILE A 106 -44.92 4.41 -17.80
C ILE A 106 -46.35 4.62 -17.40
N ASN A 107 -47.08 5.47 -18.15
CA ASN A 107 -48.52 5.71 -17.90
C ASN A 107 -49.37 4.55 -18.42
N LYS A 108 -50.37 4.12 -17.64
CA LYS A 108 -51.43 3.19 -18.04
C LYS A 108 -52.51 3.94 -18.81
N PRO A 109 -53.08 3.41 -19.91
CA PRO A 109 -52.71 2.10 -20.52
C PRO A 109 -51.37 2.17 -21.24
N PRO A 110 -50.54 1.07 -21.18
CA PRO A 110 -49.20 1.05 -21.74
C PRO A 110 -49.20 1.13 -23.27
N CYS A 111 -48.48 2.11 -23.82
CA CYS A 111 -48.26 2.24 -25.24
C CYS A 111 -47.03 1.37 -25.67
N PRO A 112 -47.19 0.38 -26.56
CA PRO A 112 -46.12 -0.58 -26.91
C PRO A 112 -44.80 0.09 -27.30
N GLY A 113 -44.82 1.13 -28.13
CA GLY A 113 -43.63 1.85 -28.56
C GLY A 113 -42.90 2.56 -27.40
N ILE A 114 -43.65 3.14 -26.45
CA ILE A 114 -43.09 3.82 -25.28
C ILE A 114 -42.49 2.80 -24.30
N VAL A 115 -43.19 1.71 -24.02
CA VAL A 115 -42.75 0.63 -23.13
C VAL A 115 -41.40 0.08 -23.60
N ARG A 116 -41.30 -0.34 -24.87
CA ARG A 116 -40.05 -0.87 -25.42
C ARG A 116 -38.92 0.13 -25.44
N ALA A 117 -39.22 1.42 -25.75
CA ALA A 117 -38.18 2.45 -25.77
C ALA A 117 -37.59 2.71 -24.37
N ARG A 118 -38.42 2.79 -23.34
CA ARG A 118 -37.97 3.03 -21.96
C ARG A 118 -37.21 1.85 -21.41
N ILE A 119 -37.71 0.63 -21.57
CA ILE A 119 -36.98 -0.59 -21.16
C ILE A 119 -35.60 -0.66 -21.82
N ARG A 120 -35.55 -0.47 -23.13
CA ARG A 120 -34.27 -0.51 -23.88
C ARG A 120 -33.29 0.54 -23.37
N THR A 121 -33.76 1.73 -23.04
CA THR A 121 -32.94 2.80 -22.49
C THR A 121 -32.36 2.40 -21.13
N GLN A 122 -33.20 1.90 -20.23
CA GLN A 122 -32.75 1.54 -18.87
C GLN A 122 -31.83 0.33 -18.88
N LEU A 123 -32.09 -0.68 -19.69
CA LEU A 123 -31.20 -1.83 -19.85
C LEU A 123 -29.84 -1.41 -20.39
N ARG A 124 -29.79 -0.49 -21.36
CA ARG A 124 -28.53 0.03 -21.89
C ARG A 124 -27.75 0.83 -20.84
N LEU A 125 -28.42 1.62 -20.03
CA LEU A 125 -27.79 2.34 -18.93
C LEU A 125 -27.25 1.39 -17.87
N LYS A 126 -28.00 0.33 -17.50
CA LYS A 126 -27.54 -0.73 -16.61
C LYS A 126 -26.29 -1.40 -17.15
N GLN A 127 -26.31 -1.87 -18.41
CA GLN A 127 -25.14 -2.51 -19.03
C GLN A 127 -23.90 -1.60 -19.03
N THR A 128 -24.09 -0.30 -19.30
CA THR A 128 -22.99 0.66 -19.28
C THR A 128 -22.44 0.85 -17.87
N ARG A 129 -23.31 0.95 -16.86
CA ARG A 129 -22.93 1.08 -15.45
C ARG A 129 -22.17 -0.16 -14.98
N ASP A 130 -22.67 -1.35 -15.28
CA ASP A 130 -22.05 -2.63 -14.90
C ASP A 130 -20.66 -2.79 -15.57
N PHE A 131 -20.57 -2.42 -16.85
CA PHE A 131 -19.29 -2.40 -17.56
C PHE A 131 -18.27 -1.45 -16.90
N LEU A 132 -18.68 -0.22 -16.53
CA LEU A 132 -17.82 0.75 -15.88
C LEU A 132 -17.39 0.27 -14.48
N LYS A 133 -18.31 -0.31 -13.70
CA LYS A 133 -18.03 -0.87 -12.37
C LYS A 133 -16.97 -1.97 -12.47
N ASN A 134 -17.18 -2.96 -13.31
CA ASN A 134 -16.23 -4.05 -13.55
C ASN A 134 -14.87 -3.53 -14.04
N ARG A 135 -14.87 -2.50 -14.91
CA ARG A 135 -13.65 -1.89 -15.44
C ARG A 135 -12.88 -1.17 -14.36
N THR A 136 -13.56 -0.48 -13.45
CA THR A 136 -12.94 0.21 -12.32
C THR A 136 -12.27 -0.78 -11.37
N GLU A 137 -12.98 -1.83 -10.97
CA GLU A 137 -12.43 -2.89 -10.11
C GLU A 137 -11.19 -3.56 -10.74
N TYR A 138 -11.26 -3.85 -12.05
CA TYR A 138 -10.11 -4.40 -12.77
C TYR A 138 -8.92 -3.44 -12.76
N LEU A 139 -9.15 -2.14 -13.01
CA LEU A 139 -8.07 -1.16 -13.03
C LEU A 139 -7.46 -0.94 -11.64
N GLU A 140 -8.25 -0.93 -10.59
CA GLU A 140 -7.76 -0.83 -9.21
C GLU A 140 -6.86 -2.02 -8.85
N MET A 141 -7.26 -3.23 -9.24
CA MET A 141 -6.44 -4.42 -9.04
C MET A 141 -5.14 -4.36 -9.86
N GLU A 142 -5.20 -3.93 -11.11
CA GLU A 142 -4.02 -3.79 -11.98
C GLU A 142 -3.05 -2.73 -11.42
N VAL A 143 -3.56 -1.56 -10.99
CA VAL A 143 -2.76 -0.52 -10.34
C VAL A 143 -2.09 -1.04 -9.08
N SER A 144 -2.85 -1.75 -8.23
CA SER A 144 -2.29 -2.35 -7.00
C SER A 144 -1.14 -3.31 -7.30
N ASN A 145 -1.30 -4.17 -8.32
CA ASN A 145 -0.26 -5.10 -8.72
C ASN A 145 0.97 -4.38 -9.29
N ARG A 146 0.77 -3.37 -10.15
CA ARG A 146 1.87 -2.56 -10.70
C ARG A 146 2.66 -1.82 -9.62
N VAL A 147 1.97 -1.27 -8.62
CA VAL A 147 2.63 -0.61 -7.48
C VAL A 147 3.51 -1.61 -6.72
N LYS A 148 3.02 -2.84 -6.45
CA LYS A 148 3.82 -3.88 -5.81
C LYS A 148 5.06 -4.27 -6.62
N ASP A 149 4.93 -4.41 -7.94
CA ASP A 149 6.04 -4.74 -8.83
C ASP A 149 7.11 -3.65 -8.81
N VAL A 150 6.71 -2.38 -8.88
CA VAL A 150 7.63 -1.23 -8.81
C VAL A 150 8.35 -1.19 -7.46
N MET A 151 7.65 -1.43 -6.35
CA MET A 151 8.26 -1.49 -5.02
C MET A 151 9.27 -2.63 -4.92
N LEU A 152 8.95 -3.81 -5.44
CA LEU A 152 9.87 -4.95 -5.45
C LEU A 152 11.15 -4.65 -6.26
N VAL A 153 11.00 -4.08 -7.45
CA VAL A 153 12.16 -3.68 -8.28
C VAL A 153 13.02 -2.65 -7.56
N GLN A 154 12.41 -1.67 -6.91
CA GLN A 154 13.11 -0.69 -6.10
C GLN A 154 13.91 -1.37 -4.98
N ASP A 155 13.30 -2.24 -4.19
CA ASP A 155 13.93 -2.92 -3.06
C ASP A 155 15.10 -3.80 -3.52
N VAL A 156 14.92 -4.58 -4.59
CA VAL A 156 15.97 -5.41 -5.17
C VAL A 156 17.13 -4.56 -5.68
N THR A 157 16.83 -3.43 -6.34
CA THR A 157 17.86 -2.53 -6.86
C THR A 157 18.69 -1.92 -5.73
N MET A 158 18.05 -1.49 -4.63
CA MET A 158 18.76 -0.91 -3.48
C MET A 158 19.67 -1.93 -2.79
N ILE A 159 19.17 -3.14 -2.58
CA ILE A 159 19.96 -4.23 -2.02
C ILE A 159 21.13 -4.58 -2.94
N ALA A 160 20.91 -4.63 -4.26
CA ALA A 160 21.97 -4.94 -5.22
C ALA A 160 23.05 -3.86 -5.24
N LEU A 161 22.68 -2.57 -5.23
CA LEU A 161 23.64 -1.46 -5.18
C LEU A 161 24.44 -1.44 -3.87
N GLY A 162 23.77 -1.62 -2.73
CA GLY A 162 24.44 -1.75 -1.44
C GLY A 162 25.40 -2.95 -1.42
N SER A 163 24.95 -4.12 -1.88
CA SER A 163 25.78 -5.34 -1.95
C SER A 163 27.01 -5.15 -2.86
N LEU A 164 26.88 -4.43 -3.97
CA LEU A 164 28.02 -4.11 -4.83
C LEU A 164 29.06 -3.23 -4.12
N ALA A 165 28.62 -2.25 -3.34
CA ALA A 165 29.52 -1.44 -2.54
C ALA A 165 30.28 -2.27 -1.49
N GLU A 166 29.56 -3.18 -0.80
CA GLU A 166 30.11 -4.03 0.25
C GLU A 166 30.97 -5.19 -0.26
N THR A 167 30.68 -5.75 -1.44
CA THR A 167 31.46 -6.83 -2.04
C THR A 167 32.95 -6.42 -2.21
N ARG A 168 33.20 -5.12 -2.38
CA ARG A 168 34.60 -4.61 -2.43
C ARG A 168 35.27 -4.59 -1.07
N ASP A 169 34.54 -4.55 0.04
CA ASP A 169 35.03 -4.49 1.43
C ASP A 169 35.05 -5.87 2.11
N ASN A 170 34.91 -6.96 1.35
CA ASN A 170 34.78 -8.33 1.87
C ASN A 170 33.67 -8.53 2.90
N LEU A 171 32.66 -7.66 2.92
CA LEU A 171 31.44 -7.84 3.68
C LEU A 171 30.48 -8.74 2.90
N THR A 172 29.65 -9.46 3.60
CA THR A 172 28.67 -10.35 2.99
C THR A 172 27.32 -9.63 2.85
N GLY A 173 26.52 -10.00 1.85
CA GLY A 173 25.19 -9.43 1.63
C GLY A 173 24.22 -9.58 2.82
N ASN A 174 24.59 -10.36 3.84
CA ASN A 174 23.82 -10.49 5.07
C ASN A 174 23.98 -9.28 6.02
N HIS A 175 25.10 -8.55 5.95
CA HIS A 175 25.28 -7.29 6.68
C HIS A 175 24.14 -6.31 6.36
N ILE A 176 23.81 -6.10 5.08
CA ILE A 176 22.70 -5.25 4.66
C ILE A 176 21.39 -5.68 5.32
N ARG A 177 21.05 -6.97 5.27
CA ARG A 177 19.84 -7.49 5.88
C ARG A 177 19.81 -7.29 7.39
N ARG A 178 20.94 -7.49 8.06
CA ARG A 178 21.04 -7.29 9.51
C ARG A 178 20.85 -5.82 9.85
N THR A 179 21.58 -4.90 9.22
CA THR A 179 21.48 -3.46 9.50
C THR A 179 20.12 -2.89 9.17
N GLN A 180 19.45 -3.34 8.10
CA GLN A 180 18.06 -3.00 7.82
C GLN A 180 17.10 -3.38 8.97
N ASN A 181 17.24 -4.61 9.49
CA ASN A 181 16.35 -5.07 10.57
C ASN A 181 16.68 -4.39 11.91
N TYR A 182 17.95 -4.11 12.21
CA TYR A 182 18.34 -3.36 13.40
C TYR A 182 17.77 -1.95 13.39
N ILE A 183 17.90 -1.22 12.27
CA ILE A 183 17.38 0.16 12.17
C ILE A 183 15.86 0.21 12.28
N ARG A 184 15.15 -0.75 11.67
CA ARG A 184 13.69 -0.89 11.82
C ARG A 184 13.33 -1.07 13.28
N LEU A 185 13.94 -2.02 13.96
CA LEU A 185 13.66 -2.32 15.36
C LEU A 185 13.88 -1.10 16.26
N LEU A 186 15.02 -0.38 16.09
CA LEU A 186 15.30 0.85 16.85
C LEU A 186 14.26 1.93 16.55
N ALA A 187 13.94 2.16 15.28
CA ALA A 187 13.00 3.19 14.87
C ALA A 187 11.58 2.91 15.36
N GLU A 188 11.11 1.67 15.32
CA GLU A 188 9.80 1.27 15.86
C GLU A 188 9.71 1.55 17.36
N LYS A 189 10.72 1.11 18.11
CA LYS A 189 10.74 1.33 19.57
C LYS A 189 10.89 2.80 19.95
N LEU A 190 11.74 3.54 19.23
CA LEU A 190 11.92 4.97 19.45
C LEU A 190 10.63 5.75 19.12
N GLY A 191 9.90 5.36 18.07
CA GLY A 191 8.60 5.93 17.68
C GLY A 191 7.49 5.74 18.73
N MET A 192 7.65 4.77 19.64
CA MET A 192 6.73 4.61 20.78
C MET A 192 6.96 5.69 21.87
N MET A 193 8.13 6.34 21.89
CA MET A 193 8.39 7.46 22.78
C MET A 193 7.69 8.73 22.27
N GLY A 194 6.97 9.43 23.13
CA GLY A 194 6.15 10.60 22.75
C GLY A 194 6.89 11.66 21.93
N LYS A 195 8.18 11.88 22.20
CA LYS A 195 9.07 12.83 21.50
C LYS A 195 9.27 12.49 20.01
N TYR A 196 9.22 11.22 19.63
CA TYR A 196 9.53 10.75 18.27
C TYR A 196 8.31 10.25 17.51
N ARG A 197 7.14 10.17 18.15
CA ARG A 197 5.90 9.61 17.57
C ARG A 197 5.49 10.27 16.26
N ASP A 198 5.58 11.59 16.20
CA ASP A 198 5.17 12.35 15.00
C ASP A 198 6.23 12.33 13.90
N ILE A 199 7.48 11.97 14.24
CA ILE A 199 8.61 11.92 13.32
C ILE A 199 8.74 10.52 12.71
N LEU A 200 8.56 9.46 13.50
CA LEU A 200 8.74 8.06 13.13
C LEU A 200 7.39 7.37 12.89
N SER A 201 6.66 7.87 11.89
CA SER A 201 5.49 7.15 11.37
C SER A 201 5.90 5.83 10.72
N TYR A 202 4.94 4.89 10.54
CA TYR A 202 5.19 3.63 9.84
C TYR A 202 5.88 3.83 8.47
N ASP A 203 5.43 4.81 7.70
CA ASP A 203 5.98 5.13 6.38
C ASP A 203 7.45 5.63 6.47
N VAL A 204 7.79 6.44 7.46
CA VAL A 204 9.18 6.89 7.70
C VAL A 204 10.06 5.73 8.13
N ILE A 205 9.57 4.83 8.98
CA ILE A 205 10.31 3.63 9.41
C ILE A 205 10.60 2.70 8.22
N GLU A 206 9.61 2.46 7.35
CA GLU A 206 9.82 1.68 6.14
C GLU A 206 10.86 2.33 5.19
N ARG A 207 10.83 3.65 5.05
CA ARG A 207 11.84 4.37 4.26
C ARG A 207 13.23 4.29 4.87
N LEU A 208 13.38 4.37 6.19
CA LEU A 208 14.66 4.17 6.89
C LEU A 208 15.21 2.76 6.63
N TYR A 209 14.35 1.75 6.76
CA TYR A 209 14.70 0.36 6.45
C TYR A 209 15.22 0.20 5.02
N LYS A 210 14.51 0.77 4.04
CA LYS A 210 14.88 0.71 2.62
C LYS A 210 16.12 1.54 2.29
N SER A 211 16.42 2.58 3.06
CA SER A 211 17.59 3.45 2.87
C SER A 211 18.88 2.87 3.45
N ALA A 212 18.77 2.00 4.45
CA ALA A 212 19.92 1.44 5.15
C ALA A 212 21.01 0.80 4.23
N PRO A 213 20.67 0.09 3.13
CA PRO A 213 21.68 -0.48 2.22
C PRO A 213 22.62 0.55 1.60
N LEU A 214 22.24 1.82 1.55
CA LEU A 214 23.00 2.87 0.86
C LEU A 214 23.95 3.66 1.80
N HIS A 215 23.99 3.34 3.10
CA HIS A 215 24.85 4.10 4.05
C HIS A 215 26.30 4.13 3.62
N ASP A 216 26.80 3.04 3.07
CA ASP A 216 28.17 2.82 2.66
C ASP A 216 28.40 2.86 1.13
N ILE A 217 27.43 3.33 0.35
CA ILE A 217 27.53 3.34 -1.13
C ILE A 217 28.78 4.08 -1.63
N GLY A 218 29.26 5.07 -0.88
CA GLY A 218 30.45 5.85 -1.24
C GLY A 218 31.77 5.07 -1.17
N LYS A 219 31.82 3.88 -0.56
CA LYS A 219 32.99 2.98 -0.57
C LYS A 219 33.42 2.59 -1.99
N VAL A 220 32.49 2.68 -2.95
CA VAL A 220 32.81 2.47 -4.38
C VAL A 220 33.89 3.45 -4.86
N GLY A 221 33.98 4.64 -4.30
CA GLY A 221 34.99 5.65 -4.65
C GLY A 221 36.33 5.51 -3.90
N ILE A 222 36.46 4.58 -2.95
CA ILE A 222 37.71 4.37 -2.20
C ILE A 222 38.63 3.43 -2.97
N PRO A 223 39.94 3.74 -3.08
CA PRO A 223 40.93 2.85 -3.74
C PRO A 223 41.06 1.49 -3.05
N ASP A 224 41.19 0.42 -3.83
CA ASP A 224 41.29 -0.97 -3.31
C ASP A 224 42.46 -1.17 -2.37
N CYS A 225 43.58 -0.48 -2.59
CA CYS A 225 44.78 -0.56 -1.72
C CYS A 225 44.49 -0.07 -0.27
N ILE A 226 43.45 0.78 -0.08
CA ILE A 226 43.05 1.24 1.22
C ILE A 226 41.86 0.40 1.74
N LEU A 227 40.84 0.19 0.90
CA LEU A 227 39.63 -0.54 1.27
C LEU A 227 39.92 -1.99 1.69
N LYS A 228 40.84 -2.67 0.97
CA LYS A 228 41.20 -4.08 1.20
C LYS A 228 42.53 -4.25 1.97
N LYS A 229 43.03 -3.18 2.57
CA LYS A 229 44.33 -3.25 3.29
C LYS A 229 44.29 -4.25 4.42
N GLN A 230 45.26 -5.15 4.42
CA GLN A 230 45.46 -6.12 5.49
C GLN A 230 46.24 -5.47 6.64
N GLY A 231 45.52 -4.87 7.59
CA GLY A 231 46.10 -4.22 8.76
C GLY A 231 45.58 -2.83 9.03
N PRO A 232 46.09 -2.13 10.04
CA PRO A 232 45.63 -0.79 10.39
C PRO A 232 45.93 0.22 9.29
N LEU A 233 45.04 1.15 9.05
CA LEU A 233 45.24 2.28 8.16
C LEU A 233 46.23 3.28 8.78
N THR A 234 47.04 3.93 7.95
CA THR A 234 47.80 5.11 8.38
C THR A 234 46.80 6.30 8.60
N ILE A 235 47.28 7.38 9.15
CA ILE A 235 46.46 8.59 9.36
C ILE A 235 45.94 9.08 8.01
N GLU A 236 46.80 9.16 7.00
CA GLU A 236 46.43 9.63 5.64
C GLU A 236 45.44 8.70 4.96
N GLU A 237 45.64 7.40 5.08
CA GLU A 237 44.73 6.38 4.54
C GLU A 237 43.36 6.43 5.25
N PHE A 238 43.37 6.68 6.57
CA PHE A 238 42.13 6.84 7.32
C PHE A 238 41.38 8.10 6.92
N GLU A 239 42.10 9.23 6.70
CA GLU A 239 41.45 10.46 6.17
C GLU A 239 40.84 10.20 4.81
N LEU A 240 41.48 9.42 3.94
CA LEU A 240 40.91 9.06 2.65
C LEU A 240 39.70 8.10 2.81
N MET A 241 39.78 7.12 3.72
CA MET A 241 38.66 6.24 4.04
C MET A 241 37.42 7.04 4.48
N LYS A 242 37.57 8.06 5.32
CA LYS A 242 36.43 8.91 5.79
C LYS A 242 35.67 9.58 4.64
N THR A 243 36.32 9.78 3.48
CA THR A 243 35.67 10.43 2.33
C THR A 243 34.52 9.63 1.73
N HIS A 244 34.37 8.32 2.05
CA HIS A 244 33.23 7.52 1.55
C HIS A 244 31.90 8.17 1.94
N THR A 245 31.78 8.78 3.12
CA THR A 245 30.57 9.46 3.57
C THR A 245 30.21 10.63 2.66
N THR A 246 31.21 11.43 2.28
CA THR A 246 31.03 12.59 1.37
C THR A 246 30.77 12.15 -0.08
N ILE A 247 31.43 11.07 -0.52
CA ILE A 247 31.21 10.49 -1.87
C ILE A 247 29.79 9.96 -1.97
N GLY A 248 29.33 9.20 -0.98
CA GLY A 248 27.95 8.68 -0.92
C GLY A 248 26.92 9.80 -0.89
N PHE A 249 27.11 10.80 -0.04
CA PHE A 249 26.26 12.00 0.02
C PHE A 249 26.15 12.68 -1.36
N LYS A 250 27.29 12.94 -2.04
CA LYS A 250 27.31 13.60 -3.35
C LYS A 250 26.60 12.76 -4.41
N ALA A 251 26.84 11.46 -4.45
CA ALA A 251 26.22 10.56 -5.43
C ALA A 251 24.69 10.56 -5.30
N ILE A 252 24.18 10.41 -4.08
CA ILE A 252 22.73 10.41 -3.81
C ILE A 252 22.12 11.80 -4.07
N SER A 253 22.80 12.88 -3.66
CA SER A 253 22.33 14.26 -3.92
C SER A 253 22.22 14.56 -5.41
N THR A 254 23.18 14.11 -6.22
CA THR A 254 23.15 14.30 -7.68
C THR A 254 21.98 13.55 -8.31
N ALA A 255 21.71 12.31 -7.84
CA ALA A 255 20.55 11.55 -8.29
C ALA A 255 19.22 12.22 -7.91
N GLU A 256 19.11 12.74 -6.69
CA GLU A 256 17.94 13.45 -6.18
C GLU A 256 17.65 14.72 -7.03
N GLN A 257 18.69 15.49 -7.33
CA GLN A 257 18.57 16.69 -8.16
C GLN A 257 18.19 16.40 -9.62
N SER A 258 18.76 15.34 -10.22
CA SER A 258 18.48 14.99 -11.62
C SER A 258 17.04 14.53 -11.86
N LEU A 259 16.39 14.04 -10.84
CA LEU A 259 14.99 13.56 -10.92
C LEU A 259 13.97 14.64 -10.61
N ASN A 260 14.38 15.87 -10.24
CA ASN A 260 13.50 16.92 -9.69
C ASN A 260 12.55 16.38 -8.60
N ALA A 261 12.93 15.29 -7.97
CA ALA A 261 12.12 14.57 -7.03
C ALA A 261 12.73 14.78 -5.63
N HIS A 262 12.09 15.60 -4.83
CA HIS A 262 12.28 15.55 -3.38
C HIS A 262 11.66 14.25 -2.85
N SER A 263 12.26 13.13 -3.24
CA SER A 263 11.89 11.81 -2.73
C SER A 263 12.37 11.72 -1.29
N SER A 264 11.46 11.69 -0.34
CA SER A 264 11.78 11.52 1.08
C SER A 264 12.61 10.25 1.39
N PHE A 265 12.60 9.27 0.49
CA PHE A 265 13.45 8.09 0.55
C PHE A 265 14.93 8.43 0.27
N LEU A 266 15.24 9.12 -0.84
CA LEU A 266 16.62 9.51 -1.16
C LEU A 266 17.19 10.49 -0.14
N SER A 267 16.38 11.37 0.43
CA SER A 267 16.84 12.28 1.47
C SER A 267 17.28 11.54 2.74
N LEU A 268 16.55 10.50 3.16
CA LEU A 268 16.96 9.66 4.30
C LEU A 268 18.23 8.87 4.00
N ALA A 269 18.35 8.30 2.81
CA ALA A 269 19.57 7.59 2.38
C ALA A 269 20.79 8.53 2.32
N ARG A 270 20.62 9.73 1.77
CA ARG A 270 21.64 10.78 1.72
C ARG A 270 22.10 11.19 3.13
N ASP A 271 21.15 11.46 4.01
CA ASP A 271 21.46 11.88 5.38
C ASP A 271 22.14 10.75 6.17
N MET A 272 21.75 9.50 5.93
CA MET A 272 22.37 8.32 6.51
C MET A 272 23.81 8.15 6.01
N ALA A 273 24.03 8.18 4.69
CA ALA A 273 25.36 8.07 4.11
C ALA A 273 26.31 9.17 4.59
N TRP A 274 25.78 10.37 4.81
CA TRP A 274 26.60 11.52 5.23
C TRP A 274 26.93 11.51 6.70
N SER A 275 26.09 10.92 7.57
CA SER A 275 26.18 11.19 9.01
C SER A 275 26.21 9.95 9.90
N HIS A 276 26.26 8.73 9.36
CA HIS A 276 26.31 7.52 10.20
C HIS A 276 27.62 7.36 11.00
N HIS A 277 28.68 8.08 10.64
CA HIS A 277 29.95 8.17 11.39
C HIS A 277 30.12 9.45 12.20
N GLU A 278 29.11 10.33 12.22
CA GLU A 278 29.08 11.40 13.21
C GLU A 278 28.89 10.83 14.61
N LYS A 279 29.50 11.48 15.61
CA LYS A 279 29.36 11.06 17.00
C LYS A 279 28.59 12.11 17.79
N TRP A 280 27.83 11.65 18.76
CA TRP A 280 26.98 12.51 19.57
C TRP A 280 27.72 13.68 20.20
N ASP A 281 28.99 13.49 20.57
CA ASP A 281 29.86 14.52 21.17
C ASP A 281 30.55 15.45 20.15
N GLY A 282 30.32 15.26 18.84
CA GLY A 282 30.94 16.04 17.77
C GLY A 282 32.35 15.62 17.37
N SER A 283 32.91 14.54 17.95
CA SER A 283 34.22 14.00 17.59
C SER A 283 34.18 13.09 16.36
N GLY A 284 33.02 12.97 15.70
CA GLY A 284 32.81 12.16 14.49
C GLY A 284 33.24 12.85 13.20
N TYR A 285 32.87 12.27 12.08
CA TYR A 285 33.14 12.79 10.74
C TYR A 285 31.95 12.57 9.80
N PRO A 286 31.83 13.29 8.66
CA PRO A 286 32.82 14.19 8.04
C PRO A 286 32.70 15.66 8.52
N ARG A 287 31.64 16.06 9.21
CA ARG A 287 31.37 17.47 9.57
C ARG A 287 31.71 17.80 11.01
N GLY A 288 31.80 16.81 11.89
CA GLY A 288 31.99 17.00 13.33
C GLY A 288 30.80 17.69 14.01
N VAL A 289 29.58 17.42 13.54
CA VAL A 289 28.35 17.94 14.17
C VAL A 289 27.96 17.10 15.38
N ALA A 290 27.28 17.73 16.36
CA ALA A 290 27.01 17.10 17.65
C ALA A 290 25.49 17.05 17.96
N GLY A 291 25.10 16.12 18.80
CA GLY A 291 23.76 16.04 19.37
C GLY A 291 22.68 15.92 18.30
N THR A 292 21.64 16.73 18.41
CA THR A 292 20.50 16.72 17.50
C THR A 292 20.75 17.36 16.13
N ASP A 293 21.92 18.02 15.95
CA ASP A 293 22.34 18.53 14.63
C ASP A 293 22.75 17.39 13.69
N ILE A 294 23.01 16.20 14.23
CA ILE A 294 23.15 14.97 13.46
C ILE A 294 21.78 14.54 12.99
N PRO A 295 21.54 14.34 11.68
CA PRO A 295 20.27 13.80 11.16
C PRO A 295 19.88 12.51 11.87
N LEU A 296 18.58 12.36 12.18
CA LEU A 296 18.07 11.19 12.90
C LEU A 296 18.42 9.86 12.19
N ALA A 297 18.41 9.85 10.86
CA ALA A 297 18.77 8.68 10.07
C ALA A 297 20.21 8.22 10.34
N GLY A 298 21.15 9.16 10.45
CA GLY A 298 22.55 8.85 10.81
C GLY A 298 22.70 8.36 12.25
N ARG A 299 22.01 9.02 13.20
CA ARG A 299 22.02 8.60 14.63
C ARG A 299 21.47 7.19 14.79
N LEU A 300 20.40 6.85 14.06
CA LEU A 300 19.80 5.52 14.08
C LEU A 300 20.68 4.47 13.42
N MET A 301 21.48 4.82 12.39
CA MET A 301 22.38 3.87 11.71
C MET A 301 23.65 3.58 12.48
N ALA A 302 24.14 4.51 13.31
CA ALA A 302 25.42 4.39 14.03
C ALA A 302 25.50 3.13 14.92
N ILE A 303 24.45 2.78 15.66
CA ILE A 303 24.43 1.58 16.52
C ILE A 303 24.37 0.29 15.67
N PRO A 304 23.45 0.13 14.71
CA PRO A 304 23.42 -0.99 13.78
C PRO A 304 24.76 -1.31 13.12
N ASP A 305 25.42 -0.29 12.57
CA ASP A 305 26.70 -0.47 11.88
C ASP A 305 27.81 -0.93 12.85
N VAL A 306 27.94 -0.28 14.00
CA VAL A 306 28.94 -0.66 15.00
C VAL A 306 28.65 -2.04 15.60
N TYR A 307 27.38 -2.37 15.92
CA TYR A 307 27.04 -3.68 16.46
C TYR A 307 27.34 -4.79 15.46
N ASP A 308 26.98 -4.61 14.18
CA ASP A 308 27.28 -5.58 13.15
C ASP A 308 28.79 -5.75 12.92
N ALA A 309 29.54 -4.64 12.94
CA ALA A 309 30.98 -4.66 12.83
C ALA A 309 31.68 -5.36 14.02
N LEU A 310 31.11 -5.33 15.20
CA LEU A 310 31.62 -6.03 16.38
C LEU A 310 31.30 -7.52 16.34
N THR A 311 30.08 -7.90 15.96
CA THR A 311 29.58 -9.27 16.01
C THR A 311 29.87 -10.10 14.74
N SER A 312 30.34 -9.46 13.66
CA SER A 312 30.73 -10.15 12.42
C SER A 312 32.19 -10.53 12.41
N VAL A 313 32.51 -11.74 11.90
CA VAL A 313 33.90 -12.17 11.68
C VAL A 313 34.49 -11.38 10.52
N ARG A 314 35.63 -10.74 10.72
CA ARG A 314 36.40 -10.07 9.68
C ARG A 314 37.74 -10.78 9.48
N VAL A 315 38.34 -10.65 8.28
CA VAL A 315 39.57 -11.34 7.90
C VAL A 315 40.72 -11.25 8.95
N TYR A 316 40.69 -10.18 9.77
CA TYR A 316 41.74 -9.86 10.76
C TYR A 316 41.24 -9.82 12.20
N LYS A 317 39.94 -10.10 12.46
CA LYS A 317 39.37 -9.95 13.79
C LYS A 317 38.29 -10.99 14.05
N GLN A 318 38.46 -11.75 15.14
CA GLN A 318 37.36 -12.59 15.63
C GLN A 318 36.18 -11.71 16.08
N ALA A 319 34.98 -12.22 15.88
CA ALA A 319 33.76 -11.55 16.37
C ALA A 319 33.83 -11.46 17.90
N PHE A 320 33.38 -10.33 18.43
CA PHE A 320 33.07 -10.22 19.86
C PHE A 320 31.82 -10.99 20.19
N SER A 321 31.67 -11.39 21.46
CA SER A 321 30.42 -11.93 21.95
C SER A 321 29.32 -10.86 21.88
N HIS A 322 28.08 -11.28 21.99
CA HIS A 322 26.96 -10.35 22.11
C HIS A 322 27.13 -9.45 23.32
N GLU A 323 27.44 -10.04 24.46
CA GLU A 323 27.60 -9.37 25.75
C GLU A 323 28.72 -8.32 25.71
N ASP A 324 29.86 -8.67 25.12
CA ASP A 324 30.98 -7.72 24.96
C ASP A 324 30.58 -6.57 24.02
N SER A 325 29.87 -6.87 22.94
CA SER A 325 29.41 -5.86 21.98
C SER A 325 28.42 -4.89 22.62
N VAL A 326 27.48 -5.39 23.41
CA VAL A 326 26.53 -4.56 24.21
C VAL A 326 27.29 -3.70 25.21
N ALA A 327 28.27 -4.26 25.91
CA ALA A 327 29.09 -3.51 26.88
C ALA A 327 29.89 -2.39 26.22
N ILE A 328 30.46 -2.63 25.01
CA ILE A 328 31.19 -1.61 24.23
C ILE A 328 30.26 -0.48 23.83
N ILE A 329 29.09 -0.80 23.26
CA ILE A 329 28.11 0.20 22.83
C ILE A 329 27.57 0.99 24.01
N SER A 330 27.25 0.32 25.13
CA SER A 330 26.78 0.95 26.36
C SER A 330 27.73 2.04 26.88
N LYS A 331 29.06 1.79 26.84
CA LYS A 331 30.07 2.79 27.21
C LYS A 331 30.11 4.01 26.28
N GLY A 332 29.68 3.85 25.04
CA GLY A 332 29.62 4.93 24.05
C GLY A 332 28.36 5.78 24.09
N ILE A 333 27.37 5.45 24.92
CA ILE A 333 26.12 6.21 25.03
C ILE A 333 26.43 7.61 25.61
N GLY A 334 25.92 8.65 24.94
CA GLY A 334 26.15 10.05 25.31
C GLY A 334 27.47 10.63 24.77
N THR A 335 28.35 9.82 24.18
CA THR A 335 29.57 10.27 23.50
C THR A 335 29.56 9.89 22.02
N HIS A 336 29.57 8.62 21.71
CA HIS A 336 29.45 8.14 20.35
C HIS A 336 27.97 8.10 19.89
N PHE A 337 27.11 7.55 20.73
CA PHE A 337 25.71 7.28 20.40
C PHE A 337 24.73 8.22 21.09
N ASP A 338 23.64 8.52 20.39
CA ASP A 338 22.51 9.25 20.96
C ASP A 338 21.99 8.55 22.24
N PRO A 339 21.83 9.27 23.35
CA PRO A 339 21.37 8.69 24.61
C PRO A 339 20.00 8.01 24.55
N ASP A 340 19.05 8.58 23.80
CA ASP A 340 17.71 7.99 23.65
C ASP A 340 17.77 6.68 22.85
N ILE A 341 18.51 6.67 21.74
CA ILE A 341 18.68 5.49 20.88
C ILE A 341 19.51 4.42 21.62
N GLY A 342 20.56 4.84 22.31
CA GLY A 342 21.37 3.93 23.12
C GLY A 342 20.58 3.22 24.21
N LYS A 343 19.68 3.92 24.90
CA LYS A 343 18.78 3.33 25.90
C LYS A 343 17.85 2.29 25.26
N ILE A 344 17.22 2.65 24.14
CA ILE A 344 16.38 1.71 23.38
C ILE A 344 17.17 0.47 22.95
N PHE A 345 18.41 0.65 22.46
CA PHE A 345 19.26 -0.49 22.07
C PHE A 345 19.48 -1.45 23.26
N LEU A 346 19.74 -0.94 24.46
CA LEU A 346 19.92 -1.79 25.65
C LEU A 346 18.64 -2.57 25.97
N ASP A 347 17.47 -1.95 25.84
CA ASP A 347 16.18 -2.60 26.10
C ASP A 347 15.84 -3.70 25.06
N VAL A 348 16.41 -3.64 23.86
CA VAL A 348 16.13 -4.61 22.76
C VAL A 348 17.35 -5.41 22.32
N SER A 349 18.44 -5.39 23.08
CA SER A 349 19.70 -6.04 22.71
C SER A 349 19.56 -7.53 22.38
N ASP A 350 18.71 -8.27 23.10
CA ASP A 350 18.42 -9.69 22.79
C ASP A 350 17.78 -9.87 21.41
N GLN A 351 16.97 -8.90 20.97
CA GLN A 351 16.37 -8.92 19.63
C GLN A 351 17.41 -8.64 18.55
N PHE A 352 18.42 -7.79 18.84
CA PHE A 352 19.57 -7.62 17.97
C PHE A 352 20.34 -8.93 17.81
N GLN A 353 20.58 -9.67 18.91
CA GLN A 353 21.21 -10.99 18.85
C GLN A 353 20.39 -11.98 17.99
N ALA A 354 19.07 -12.00 18.18
CA ALA A 354 18.19 -12.86 17.39
C ALA A 354 18.28 -12.54 15.87
N ILE A 355 18.30 -11.26 15.50
CA ILE A 355 18.49 -10.83 14.10
C ILE A 355 19.87 -11.27 13.59
N SER A 356 20.93 -11.07 14.37
CA SER A 356 22.28 -11.50 14.01
C SER A 356 22.36 -12.99 13.69
N LEU A 357 21.72 -13.82 14.52
CA LEU A 357 21.66 -15.26 14.35
C LEU A 357 20.81 -15.68 13.13
N ALA A 358 19.67 -15.02 12.92
CA ALA A 358 18.76 -15.33 11.81
C ALA A 358 19.40 -15.06 10.43
N PHE A 359 20.26 -14.04 10.34
CA PHE A 359 20.96 -13.65 9.11
C PHE A 359 22.47 -13.91 9.20
N ARG A 360 22.84 -15.01 9.87
CA ARG A 360 24.26 -15.39 10.00
C ARG A 360 24.88 -15.72 8.66
N ASP A 361 26.11 -15.26 8.44
CA ASP A 361 26.88 -15.61 7.24
C ASP A 361 27.20 -17.10 7.25
N GLN A 362 26.74 -17.81 6.21
CA GLN A 362 27.16 -19.20 6.01
C GLN A 362 28.59 -19.15 5.40
N TYR A 363 29.57 -19.38 6.23
CA TYR A 363 30.92 -19.62 5.71
C TYR A 363 30.88 -20.87 4.83
N SER A 364 30.87 -20.68 3.52
CA SER A 364 31.18 -21.76 2.59
C SER A 364 32.59 -22.25 2.91
N LYS A 365 32.68 -23.45 3.52
CA LYS A 365 33.93 -24.21 3.52
C LYS A 365 34.21 -24.63 2.07
N HIS A 366 34.76 -23.73 1.28
CA HIS A 366 35.38 -24.05 0.01
C HIS A 366 36.72 -23.35 0.01
N ILE A 367 37.73 -24.11 0.48
CA ILE A 367 39.11 -23.98 0.11
C ILE A 367 39.38 -25.00 -1.01
#